data_b4cec5ff71db09ad4f1109343ac0c21b
#
_entry.id   b4cec5ff71db09ad4f1109343ac0c21b
#
_cell.length_a   1.000
_cell.length_b   1.000
_cell.length_c   1.000
_cell.angle_alpha   90.00
_cell.angle_beta   90.00
_cell.angle_gamma   90.00
#
_symmetry.space_group_name_H-M   'P 1'
#
loop_
_entity.id
_entity.type
_entity.pdbx_description
1 polymer ?
#
loop_
_entity_poly.entity_id
_entity_poly.type
_entity_poly.pdbx_seq_one_letter_code
_entity_poly.pdbx_strand_id
1 'polypeptide(L)'
;MPVPPFILQLRRRLGHDRLFLTGVTAVVVRDGGPVREVLYGRRSDNGLWALPSGIVEPGEQAATTVVREVHEELGVEVEAERLALVTTDPPITYPNGDVCQYVSLTFRCRYVTGEAVVGDDESLEVAWRPVDDPPADLDALQRRRLAVALADASACVFDR
;
A
#
# COMPACT_ATOMS: atom_id res chain seq x y z
N MET A 1 -9.69 -0.82 7.61
CA MET A 1 -10.63 -1.65 6.78
C MET A 1 -11.00 -2.93 7.52
N PRO A 2 -12.26 -3.37 7.52
CA PRO A 2 -12.59 -4.67 8.10
C PRO A 2 -11.91 -5.78 7.31
N VAL A 3 -11.41 -6.80 8.01
CA VAL A 3 -10.76 -7.97 7.38
C VAL A 3 -11.66 -8.53 6.28
N PRO A 4 -11.18 -8.68 5.04
CA PRO A 4 -12.00 -9.15 3.91
C PRO A 4 -12.72 -10.47 4.20
N PRO A 5 -13.97 -10.64 3.74
CA PRO A 5 -14.77 -11.84 4.05
C PRO A 5 -14.08 -13.16 3.67
N PHE A 6 -13.33 -13.20 2.57
CA PHE A 6 -12.62 -14.40 2.16
C PHE A 6 -11.48 -14.77 3.13
N ILE A 7 -10.80 -13.78 3.72
CA ILE A 7 -9.80 -14.02 4.78
C ILE A 7 -10.46 -14.63 6.00
N LEU A 8 -11.61 -14.10 6.44
CA LEU A 8 -12.36 -14.68 7.55
C LEU A 8 -12.78 -16.13 7.27
N GLN A 9 -13.14 -16.47 6.03
CA GLN A 9 -13.47 -17.85 5.63
C GLN A 9 -12.25 -18.76 5.68
N LEU A 10 -11.08 -18.29 5.23
CA LEU A 10 -9.82 -19.03 5.32
C LEU A 10 -9.44 -19.26 6.79
N ARG A 11 -9.51 -18.23 7.64
CA ARG A 11 -9.20 -18.31 9.07
C ARG A 11 -10.08 -19.28 9.83
N ARG A 12 -11.37 -19.41 9.51
CA ARG A 12 -12.26 -20.41 10.09
C ARG A 12 -11.81 -21.84 9.86
N ARG A 13 -11.07 -22.12 8.79
CA ARG A 13 -10.59 -23.46 8.43
C ARG A 13 -9.15 -23.71 8.83
N LEU A 14 -8.31 -22.68 8.76
CA LEU A 14 -6.86 -22.78 8.93
C LEU A 14 -6.37 -22.19 10.27
N GLY A 15 -7.27 -21.56 11.04
CA GLY A 15 -6.86 -20.90 12.28
C GLY A 15 -5.82 -19.83 12.03
N HIS A 16 -4.73 -19.85 12.80
CA HIS A 16 -3.62 -18.90 12.71
C HIS A 16 -2.49 -19.35 11.77
N ASP A 17 -2.65 -20.47 11.06
CA ASP A 17 -1.66 -20.93 10.10
C ASP A 17 -1.34 -19.85 9.07
N ARG A 18 -0.11 -19.87 8.55
CA ARG A 18 0.34 -18.87 7.60
C ARG A 18 -0.48 -18.87 6.32
N LEU A 19 -1.14 -17.75 6.04
CA LEU A 19 -1.75 -17.48 4.75
C LEU A 19 -0.73 -16.84 3.81
N PHE A 20 -0.71 -17.31 2.56
CA PHE A 20 0.09 -16.71 1.50
C PHE A 20 -0.87 -15.94 0.59
N LEU A 21 -0.72 -14.64 0.53
CA LEU A 21 -1.68 -13.70 -0.05
C LEU A 21 -0.99 -12.78 -1.07
N THR A 22 -1.79 -12.11 -1.88
CA THR A 22 -1.31 -11.05 -2.77
C THR A 22 -1.68 -9.70 -2.16
N GLY A 23 -0.66 -8.87 -1.94
CA GLY A 23 -0.83 -7.49 -1.47
C GLY A 23 -0.50 -6.48 -2.56
N VAL A 24 -1.10 -5.30 -2.48
CA VAL A 24 -0.76 -4.13 -3.29
C VAL A 24 -0.26 -3.00 -2.42
N THR A 25 0.62 -2.17 -2.95
CA THR A 25 1.07 -0.93 -2.32
C THR A 25 1.08 0.17 -3.37
N ALA A 26 0.55 1.34 -3.06
CA ALA A 26 0.54 2.50 -3.94
C ALA A 26 1.62 3.51 -3.53
N VAL A 27 2.44 3.94 -4.48
CA VAL A 27 3.21 5.17 -4.40
C VAL A 27 2.46 6.22 -5.20
N VAL A 28 1.61 6.98 -4.51
CA VAL A 28 0.76 8.00 -5.12
C VAL A 28 1.55 9.28 -5.28
N VAL A 29 1.78 9.68 -6.54
CA VAL A 29 2.57 10.85 -6.88
C VAL A 29 1.67 11.97 -7.37
N ARG A 30 1.87 13.17 -6.81
CA ARG A 30 1.24 14.40 -7.26
C ARG A 30 2.28 15.34 -7.85
N ASP A 31 2.08 15.71 -9.11
CA ASP A 31 2.82 16.75 -9.82
C ASP A 31 1.94 18.01 -9.94
N GLY A 32 2.52 19.14 -10.22
CA GLY A 32 1.79 20.39 -10.48
C GLY A 32 1.91 21.47 -9.38
N GLY A 33 2.57 21.17 -8.28
CA GLY A 33 3.01 22.13 -7.29
C GLY A 33 4.46 22.58 -7.51
N PRO A 34 5.04 23.37 -6.59
CA PRO A 34 6.45 23.77 -6.63
C PRO A 34 7.41 22.57 -6.49
N VAL A 35 6.93 21.49 -5.89
CA VAL A 35 7.68 20.22 -5.71
C VAL A 35 6.75 19.05 -5.99
N ARG A 36 7.35 17.94 -6.42
CA ARG A 36 6.64 16.66 -6.53
C ARG A 36 6.43 16.08 -5.13
N GLU A 37 5.24 15.56 -4.87
CA GLU A 37 4.86 15.03 -3.56
C GLU A 37 4.36 13.58 -3.64
N VAL A 38 4.46 12.87 -2.53
CA VAL A 38 3.91 11.52 -2.33
C VAL A 38 2.94 11.53 -1.16
N LEU A 39 1.86 10.76 -1.29
CA LEU A 39 0.83 10.62 -0.26
C LEU A 39 1.17 9.47 0.68
N TYR A 40 0.99 9.73 1.98
CA TYR A 40 1.18 8.76 3.05
C TYR A 40 0.00 8.77 4.01
N GLY A 41 -0.31 7.60 4.57
CA GLY A 41 -1.21 7.44 5.71
C GLY A 41 -0.41 7.12 6.97
N ARG A 42 -0.86 7.61 8.12
CA ARG A 42 -0.32 7.25 9.42
C ARG A 42 -1.17 6.15 10.03
N ARG A 43 -0.61 4.98 10.21
CA ARG A 43 -1.33 3.77 10.63
C ARG A 43 -1.88 3.88 12.06
N SER A 44 -3.10 3.41 12.27
CA SER A 44 -3.74 3.39 13.60
C SER A 44 -3.19 2.29 14.52
N ASP A 45 -2.67 1.19 13.97
CA ASP A 45 -2.22 0.03 14.74
C ASP A 45 -0.84 0.23 15.41
N ASN A 46 0.03 1.06 14.83
CA ASN A 46 1.40 1.27 15.33
C ASN A 46 1.87 2.73 15.30
N GLY A 47 1.08 3.64 14.75
CA GLY A 47 1.37 5.08 14.68
C GLY A 47 2.46 5.48 13.69
N LEU A 48 2.96 4.55 12.87
CA LEU A 48 4.00 4.82 11.87
C LEU A 48 3.39 5.29 10.55
N TRP A 49 4.14 6.10 9.82
CA TRP A 49 3.79 6.47 8.45
C TRP A 49 4.03 5.31 7.49
N ALA A 50 3.14 5.14 6.52
CA ALA A 50 3.23 4.10 5.51
C ALA A 50 2.67 4.58 4.16
N LEU A 51 3.07 3.88 3.11
CA LEU A 51 2.40 3.94 1.82
C LEU A 51 1.06 3.20 1.90
N PRO A 52 -0.02 3.68 1.28
CA PRO A 52 -1.31 3.01 1.27
C PRO A 52 -1.19 1.61 0.66
N SER A 53 -1.87 0.63 1.26
CA SER A 53 -1.72 -0.76 0.85
C SER A 53 -2.95 -1.58 1.22
N GLY A 54 -3.19 -2.66 0.47
CA GLY A 54 -4.29 -3.55 0.74
C GLY A 54 -4.10 -4.95 0.16
N ILE A 55 -5.14 -5.77 0.29
CA ILE A 55 -5.14 -7.18 -0.13
C ILE A 55 -5.99 -7.32 -1.40
N VAL A 56 -5.42 -8.00 -2.41
CA VAL A 56 -6.17 -8.35 -3.61
C VAL A 56 -7.24 -9.38 -3.27
N GLU A 57 -8.49 -9.04 -3.54
CA GLU A 57 -9.63 -9.94 -3.30
C GLU A 57 -9.83 -10.93 -4.46
N PRO A 58 -10.44 -12.11 -4.21
CA PRO A 58 -10.75 -13.09 -5.26
C PRO A 58 -11.59 -12.48 -6.38
N GLY A 59 -11.06 -12.56 -7.61
CA GLY A 59 -11.72 -12.01 -8.81
C GLY A 59 -11.35 -10.56 -9.13
N GLU A 60 -10.63 -9.88 -8.25
CA GLU A 60 -10.19 -8.49 -8.47
C GLU A 60 -8.84 -8.45 -9.22
N GLN A 61 -8.67 -7.44 -10.06
CA GLN A 61 -7.38 -7.16 -10.69
C GLN A 61 -6.53 -6.29 -9.75
N ALA A 62 -5.24 -6.58 -9.63
CA ALA A 62 -4.35 -5.86 -8.70
C ALA A 62 -4.30 -4.34 -8.95
N ALA A 63 -4.38 -3.91 -10.22
CA ALA A 63 -4.45 -2.48 -10.55
C ALA A 63 -5.78 -1.84 -10.11
N THR A 64 -6.87 -2.59 -10.08
CA THR A 64 -8.16 -2.13 -9.55
C THR A 64 -8.12 -2.05 -8.02
N THR A 65 -7.53 -3.08 -7.39
CA THR A 65 -7.35 -3.11 -5.93
C THR A 65 -6.59 -1.88 -5.45
N VAL A 66 -5.44 -1.57 -6.04
CA VAL A 66 -4.61 -0.46 -5.57
C VAL A 66 -5.33 0.90 -5.68
N VAL A 67 -6.16 1.10 -6.70
CA VAL A 67 -6.99 2.31 -6.85
C VAL A 67 -8.08 2.36 -5.79
N ARG A 68 -8.78 1.25 -5.55
CA ARG A 68 -9.82 1.13 -4.52
C ARG A 68 -9.25 1.40 -3.12
N GLU A 69 -8.14 0.78 -2.76
CA GLU A 69 -7.51 0.94 -1.44
C GLU A 69 -7.09 2.39 -1.18
N VAL A 70 -6.48 3.06 -2.17
CA VAL A 70 -6.12 4.48 -2.04
C VAL A 70 -7.36 5.35 -1.81
N HIS A 71 -8.45 5.07 -2.53
CA HIS A 71 -9.69 5.82 -2.36
C HIS A 71 -10.30 5.57 -0.96
N GLU A 72 -10.39 4.31 -0.54
CA GLU A 72 -10.99 3.92 0.74
C GLU A 72 -10.20 4.44 1.94
N GLU A 73 -8.86 4.31 1.93
CA GLU A 73 -8.01 4.72 3.03
C GLU A 73 -7.76 6.25 3.09
N LEU A 74 -7.58 6.89 1.93
CA LEU A 74 -7.02 8.25 1.85
C LEU A 74 -7.89 9.26 1.08
N GLY A 75 -9.06 8.86 0.56
CA GLY A 75 -10.07 9.75 -0.03
C GLY A 75 -9.73 10.33 -1.40
N VAL A 76 -8.61 9.94 -2.04
CA VAL A 76 -8.21 10.50 -3.33
C VAL A 76 -8.42 9.52 -4.48
N GLU A 77 -8.67 10.08 -5.68
CA GLU A 77 -8.74 9.32 -6.92
C GLU A 77 -7.36 9.26 -7.57
N VAL A 78 -6.97 8.07 -7.99
CA VAL A 78 -5.67 7.83 -8.63
C VAL A 78 -5.79 6.96 -9.87
N GLU A 79 -4.77 7.01 -10.70
CA GLU A 79 -4.58 6.12 -11.83
C GLU A 79 -3.31 5.29 -11.62
N ALA A 80 -3.43 3.96 -11.71
CA ALA A 80 -2.27 3.07 -11.66
C ALA A 80 -1.50 3.18 -12.98
N GLU A 81 -0.32 3.82 -12.94
CA GLU A 81 0.49 4.06 -14.14
C GLU A 81 1.35 2.86 -14.52
N ARG A 82 1.97 2.22 -13.54
CA ARG A 82 2.84 1.06 -13.78
C ARG A 82 3.03 0.21 -12.53
N LEU A 83 3.26 -1.07 -12.76
CA LEU A 83 3.82 -1.96 -11.75
C LEU A 83 5.33 -1.67 -11.64
N ALA A 84 5.76 -1.19 -10.47
CA ALA A 84 7.13 -0.76 -10.23
C ALA A 84 8.01 -1.85 -9.63
N LEU A 85 7.48 -2.60 -8.66
CA LEU A 85 8.24 -3.60 -7.90
C LEU A 85 7.36 -4.80 -7.56
N VAL A 86 7.93 -6.00 -7.67
CA VAL A 86 7.36 -7.25 -7.14
C VAL A 86 8.33 -7.83 -6.12
N THR A 87 7.83 -8.12 -4.90
CA THR A 87 8.60 -8.75 -3.83
C THR A 87 7.81 -9.86 -3.17
N THR A 88 8.51 -10.80 -2.52
CA THR A 88 7.90 -11.66 -1.51
C THR A 88 8.38 -11.17 -0.16
N ASP A 89 7.46 -10.61 0.60
CA ASP A 89 7.77 -10.00 1.89
C ASP A 89 8.04 -11.08 2.97
N PRO A 90 8.79 -10.76 4.03
CA PRO A 90 8.89 -11.64 5.18
C PRO A 90 7.52 -11.91 5.81
N PRO A 91 7.31 -13.08 6.45
CA PRO A 91 6.08 -13.35 7.18
C PRO A 91 5.85 -12.32 8.30
N ILE A 92 4.60 -11.90 8.46
CA ILE A 92 4.15 -10.98 9.50
C ILE A 92 3.24 -11.75 10.45
N THR A 93 3.46 -11.58 11.75
CA THR A 93 2.54 -12.06 12.80
C THR A 93 1.77 -10.86 13.35
N TYR A 94 0.46 -10.90 13.25
CA TYR A 94 -0.44 -9.87 13.76
C TYR A 94 -0.70 -10.04 15.26
N PRO A 95 -1.16 -9.00 15.98
CA PRO A 95 -1.41 -9.08 17.43
C PRO A 95 -2.41 -10.16 17.85
N ASN A 96 -3.34 -10.53 16.97
CA ASN A 96 -4.32 -11.61 17.18
C ASN A 96 -3.74 -13.02 16.96
N GLY A 97 -2.44 -13.14 16.64
CA GLY A 97 -1.74 -14.39 16.37
C GLY A 97 -1.82 -14.87 14.91
N ASP A 98 -2.54 -14.19 14.04
CA ASP A 98 -2.60 -14.52 12.62
C ASP A 98 -1.24 -14.33 11.95
N VAL A 99 -0.83 -15.29 11.12
CA VAL A 99 0.40 -15.20 10.33
C VAL A 99 0.03 -15.02 8.86
N CYS A 100 0.61 -14.01 8.21
CA CYS A 100 0.48 -13.78 6.77
C CYS A 100 1.85 -13.60 6.13
N GLN A 101 1.94 -13.94 4.86
CA GLN A 101 3.06 -13.62 3.99
C GLN A 101 2.50 -13.17 2.65
N TYR A 102 3.11 -12.14 2.06
CA TYR A 102 2.59 -11.52 0.86
C TYR A 102 3.56 -11.62 -0.31
N VAL A 103 3.03 -11.93 -1.50
CA VAL A 103 3.59 -11.42 -2.74
C VAL A 103 3.06 -9.99 -2.87
N SER A 104 3.94 -9.02 -2.82
CA SER A 104 3.61 -7.60 -2.83
C SER A 104 3.87 -6.98 -4.19
N LEU A 105 2.85 -6.31 -4.72
CA LEU A 105 2.86 -5.59 -5.98
C LEU A 105 2.86 -4.09 -5.68
N THR A 106 3.98 -3.42 -5.91
CA THR A 106 4.06 -1.97 -5.71
C THR A 106 3.77 -1.25 -7.02
N PHE A 107 2.75 -0.42 -7.00
CA PHE A 107 2.35 0.42 -8.14
C PHE A 107 2.82 1.86 -7.95
N ARG A 108 3.32 2.47 -9.01
CA ARG A 108 3.33 3.91 -9.12
C ARG A 108 1.94 4.34 -9.58
N CYS A 109 1.34 5.25 -8.82
CA CYS A 109 0.03 5.81 -9.11
C CYS A 109 0.14 7.33 -9.29
N ARG A 110 -0.60 7.85 -10.25
CA ARG A 110 -0.72 9.29 -10.48
C ARG A 110 -1.98 9.79 -9.77
N TYR A 111 -1.84 10.84 -8.97
CA TYR A 111 -2.99 11.56 -8.41
C TYR A 111 -3.83 12.18 -9.53
N VAL A 112 -5.14 12.03 -9.44
CA VAL A 112 -6.11 12.60 -10.41
C VAL A 112 -6.88 13.74 -9.77
N THR A 113 -7.56 13.48 -8.64
CA THR A 113 -8.41 14.47 -7.95
C THR A 113 -8.75 14.02 -6.52
N GLY A 114 -9.48 14.82 -5.80
CA GLY A 114 -9.94 14.55 -4.43
C GLY A 114 -9.12 15.27 -3.38
N GLU A 115 -9.66 15.34 -2.18
CA GLU A 115 -8.97 15.86 -1.00
C GLU A 115 -8.46 14.69 -0.17
N ALA A 116 -7.17 14.75 0.21
CA ALA A 116 -6.58 13.74 1.06
C ALA A 116 -7.15 13.84 2.47
N VAL A 117 -7.94 12.86 2.84
CA VAL A 117 -8.61 12.77 4.15
C VAL A 117 -8.48 11.35 4.68
N VAL A 118 -8.57 11.20 5.99
CA VAL A 118 -8.69 9.87 6.61
C VAL A 118 -10.02 9.26 6.19
N GLY A 119 -9.97 8.18 5.40
CA GLY A 119 -11.14 7.53 4.83
C GLY A 119 -11.74 6.45 5.73
N ASP A 120 -10.93 5.82 6.58
CA ASP A 120 -11.35 4.73 7.46
C ASP A 120 -10.65 4.80 8.84
N ASP A 121 -10.85 3.76 9.66
CA ASP A 121 -10.27 3.64 11.00
C ASP A 121 -8.84 3.05 11.02
N GLU A 122 -8.27 2.72 9.88
CA GLU A 122 -6.90 2.22 9.76
C GLU A 122 -5.87 3.33 9.73
N SER A 123 -6.27 4.55 9.37
CA SER A 123 -5.41 5.74 9.32
C SER A 123 -5.76 6.74 10.42
N LEU A 124 -4.74 7.30 11.09
CA LEU A 124 -4.85 8.40 12.05
C LEU A 124 -4.71 9.78 11.40
N GLU A 125 -3.92 9.82 10.33
CA GLU A 125 -3.51 11.06 9.67
C GLU A 125 -3.13 10.75 8.22
N VAL A 126 -3.31 11.73 7.34
CA VAL A 126 -2.95 11.67 5.93
C VAL A 126 -2.11 12.89 5.59
N ALA A 127 -1.02 12.72 4.85
CA ALA A 127 -0.16 13.83 4.46
C ALA A 127 0.47 13.64 3.08
N TRP A 128 0.51 14.73 2.33
CA TRP A 128 1.40 14.90 1.19
C TRP A 128 2.76 15.36 1.68
N ARG A 129 3.82 14.68 1.25
CA ARG A 129 5.21 15.03 1.58
C ARG A 129 6.05 15.14 0.31
N PRO A 130 6.99 16.10 0.25
CA PRO A 130 7.94 16.17 -0.85
C PRO A 130 8.67 14.84 -1.05
N VAL A 131 8.97 14.49 -2.31
CA VAL A 131 9.67 13.23 -2.64
C VAL A 131 11.07 13.13 -2.01
N ASP A 132 11.70 14.27 -1.74
CA ASP A 132 13.02 14.40 -1.10
C ASP A 132 12.95 14.53 0.44
N ASP A 133 11.75 14.63 1.02
CA ASP A 133 11.52 14.69 2.47
C ASP A 133 10.43 13.68 2.91
N PRO A 134 10.61 12.36 2.68
CA PRO A 134 9.67 11.34 3.13
C PRO A 134 9.66 11.24 4.66
N PRO A 135 8.59 10.68 5.26
CA PRO A 135 8.52 10.45 6.70
C PRO A 135 9.76 9.70 7.22
N ALA A 136 10.32 10.17 8.34
CA ALA A 136 11.57 9.64 8.88
C ALA A 136 11.45 8.20 9.40
N ASP A 137 10.25 7.78 9.79
CA ASP A 137 9.92 6.49 10.38
C ASP A 137 9.48 5.41 9.36
N LEU A 138 9.56 5.69 8.06
CA LEU A 138 9.41 4.65 7.04
C LEU A 138 10.45 3.55 7.24
N ASP A 139 10.01 2.30 7.27
CA ASP A 139 10.93 1.15 7.31
C ASP A 139 11.71 0.96 6.00
N ALA A 140 12.67 0.05 6.01
CA ALA A 140 13.53 -0.21 4.86
C ALA A 140 12.75 -0.70 3.61
N LEU A 141 11.68 -1.48 3.81
CA LEU A 141 10.86 -2.00 2.72
C LEU A 141 10.03 -0.89 2.07
N GLN A 142 9.40 -0.04 2.89
CA GLN A 142 8.65 1.12 2.42
C GLN A 142 9.55 2.11 1.66
N ARG A 143 10.76 2.38 2.18
CA ARG A 143 11.76 3.21 1.49
C ARG A 143 12.19 2.63 0.15
N ARG A 144 12.37 1.31 0.07
CA ARG A 144 12.69 0.62 -1.17
C ARG A 144 11.56 0.75 -2.19
N ARG A 145 10.30 0.50 -1.76
CA ARG A 145 9.11 0.66 -2.61
C ARG A 145 9.02 2.07 -3.19
N LEU A 146 9.20 3.07 -2.33
CA LEU A 146 9.22 4.47 -2.70
C LEU A 146 10.31 4.75 -3.76
N ALA A 147 11.55 4.38 -3.47
CA ALA A 147 12.69 4.64 -4.37
C ALA A 147 12.50 4.01 -5.75
N VAL A 148 12.04 2.75 -5.81
CA VAL A 148 11.82 2.03 -7.08
C VAL A 148 10.66 2.63 -7.87
N ALA A 149 9.58 3.03 -7.19
CA ALA A 149 8.44 3.64 -7.87
C ALA A 149 8.72 5.06 -8.37
N LEU A 150 9.60 5.82 -7.70
CA LEU A 150 10.01 7.16 -8.12
C LEU A 150 11.09 7.15 -9.21
N ALA A 151 11.80 6.03 -9.37
CA ALA A 151 12.80 5.91 -10.43
C ALA A 151 12.16 6.05 -11.82
N ASP A 152 12.87 6.75 -12.72
CA ASP A 152 12.47 6.88 -14.13
C ASP A 152 12.83 5.61 -14.91
N ALA A 153 12.09 4.52 -14.62
CA ALA A 153 12.27 3.21 -15.21
C ALA A 153 10.95 2.68 -15.76
N SER A 154 10.96 2.17 -16.98
CA SER A 154 9.78 1.56 -17.60
C SER A 154 9.57 0.09 -17.18
N ALA A 155 10.63 -0.60 -16.78
CA ALA A 155 10.59 -2.00 -16.40
C ALA A 155 10.25 -2.17 -14.91
N CYS A 156 9.47 -3.21 -14.61
CA CYS A 156 9.24 -3.65 -13.24
C CYS A 156 10.52 -4.26 -12.65
N VAL A 157 10.83 -3.90 -11.41
CA VAL A 157 11.92 -4.51 -10.63
C VAL A 157 11.39 -5.73 -9.88
N PHE A 158 12.16 -6.81 -9.84
CA PHE A 158 11.87 -8.00 -9.04
C PHE A 158 13.16 -8.62 -8.51
N ASP A 159 13.07 -9.24 -7.36
CA ASP A 159 14.19 -9.96 -6.74
C ASP A 159 14.35 -11.36 -7.39
N ARG A 160 15.61 -11.83 -7.45
CA ARG A 160 15.97 -13.16 -7.95
C ARG A 160 16.48 -14.03 -6.82
#